data_0300dfb0e4998aa452fd8968b1b43280
#
_entry.id   0300dfb0e4998aa452fd8968b1b43280
#
_cell.length_a   1.000
_cell.length_b   1.000
_cell.length_c   1.000
_cell.angle_alpha   90.00
_cell.angle_beta   90.00
_cell.angle_gamma   90.00
#
_symmetry.space_group_name_H-M   'P 1'
#
loop_
_entity.id
_entity.type
_entity.pdbx_description
1 polymer ?
#
loop_
_entity_poly.entity_id
_entity_poly.type
_entity_poly.pdbx_seq_one_letter_code
_entity_poly.pdbx_strand_id
1 'polypeptide(L)'
;MKKLLQNKWLFLLALTISVLIICFAISLTVDRLMTPKVTLTTIKEGPLNYSYNTKVTIQQEGDITITASSEGVIENVAVLPFEHVSKGTVLVTLGNGEALVAPADAIILAIHTENGSHVQEGDVLFSLITSGRDITVSITLPQAKGAFYTVGDQAKIKAIKGNRIISGTGQVISIVPTDDFLNYRLEILIPNSNSNFAHGDVLHVDLNKTTENFSCLVPRSALIPTTEEGRYYLYTATPKEDSAEYEVYRCVVDVICENDLYAAIRQNYGSGTYVVTSTDQALGERTTVRTE
;
A
#
# COMPACT_ATOMS: atom_id res chain seq x y z
N MET A 1 -61.74 24.11 60.56
CA MET A 1 -60.97 24.86 59.58
C MET A 1 -59.45 24.60 59.66
N LYS A 2 -58.79 24.43 60.79
CA LYS A 2 -57.29 24.20 60.91
C LYS A 2 -56.78 22.94 60.21
N LYS A 3 -57.48 21.81 60.25
CA LYS A 3 -57.07 20.53 59.58
C LYS A 3 -57.10 20.59 58.02
N LEU A 4 -58.03 21.38 57.44
CA LEU A 4 -58.12 21.57 55.98
C LEU A 4 -57.02 22.46 55.47
N LEU A 5 -56.55 23.49 56.23
CA LEU A 5 -55.43 24.32 55.88
C LEU A 5 -54.09 23.52 55.95
N GLN A 6 -53.94 22.66 56.97
CA GLN A 6 -52.75 21.86 57.14
C GLN A 6 -52.58 20.84 55.98
N ASN A 7 -53.65 20.26 55.45
CA ASN A 7 -53.60 19.40 54.28
C ASN A 7 -53.25 20.17 52.99
N LYS A 8 -53.67 21.41 52.84
CA LYS A 8 -53.27 22.25 51.68
C LYS A 8 -51.81 22.59 51.66
N TRP A 9 -51.24 22.92 52.86
CA TRP A 9 -49.81 23.18 53.00
C TRP A 9 -48.96 21.96 52.71
N LEU A 10 -49.35 20.77 53.23
CA LEU A 10 -48.69 19.51 52.92
C LEU A 10 -48.77 19.16 51.44
N PHE A 11 -49.89 19.43 50.79
CA PHE A 11 -50.05 19.22 49.35
C PHE A 11 -49.16 20.16 48.50
N LEU A 12 -49.08 21.44 48.87
CA LEU A 12 -48.17 22.41 48.27
C LEU A 12 -46.70 22.02 48.44
N LEU A 13 -46.34 21.57 49.61
CA LEU A 13 -44.95 21.11 49.91
C LEU A 13 -44.61 19.86 49.10
N ALA A 14 -45.54 18.89 48.98
CA ALA A 14 -45.35 17.71 48.15
C ALA A 14 -45.25 18.07 46.65
N LEU A 15 -46.01 19.04 46.17
CA LEU A 15 -45.96 19.53 44.80
C LEU A 15 -44.61 20.21 44.51
N THR A 16 -44.10 21.06 45.41
CA THR A 16 -42.80 21.72 45.24
C THR A 16 -41.66 20.70 45.21
N ILE A 17 -41.68 19.70 46.11
CA ILE A 17 -40.67 18.62 46.11
C ILE A 17 -40.74 17.83 44.78
N SER A 18 -41.96 17.50 44.31
CA SER A 18 -42.11 16.78 43.03
C SER A 18 -41.56 17.59 41.83
N VAL A 19 -41.82 18.90 41.79
CA VAL A 19 -41.24 19.78 40.74
C VAL A 19 -39.71 19.84 40.84
N LEU A 20 -39.16 19.92 42.05
CA LEU A 20 -37.70 19.90 42.24
C LEU A 20 -37.06 18.59 41.78
N ILE A 21 -37.69 17.45 42.06
CA ILE A 21 -37.21 16.13 41.61
C ILE A 21 -37.28 16.04 40.07
N ILE A 22 -38.37 16.54 39.47
CA ILE A 22 -38.53 16.55 38.02
C ILE A 22 -37.44 17.47 37.39
N CYS A 23 -37.25 18.68 37.90
CA CYS A 23 -36.22 19.60 37.42
C CYS A 23 -34.82 18.99 37.57
N PHE A 24 -34.54 18.34 38.69
CA PHE A 24 -33.27 17.64 38.90
C PHE A 24 -33.05 16.47 37.91
N ALA A 25 -34.10 15.66 37.69
CA ALA A 25 -34.06 14.59 36.72
C ALA A 25 -33.86 15.09 35.29
N ILE A 26 -34.51 16.21 34.92
CA ILE A 26 -34.33 16.86 33.63
C ILE A 26 -32.88 17.39 33.50
N SER A 27 -32.34 18.03 34.55
CA SER A 27 -30.96 18.51 34.54
C SER A 27 -29.96 17.38 34.27
N LEU A 28 -30.11 16.25 34.98
CA LEU A 28 -29.25 15.08 34.79
C LEU A 28 -29.35 14.48 33.38
N THR A 29 -30.56 14.51 32.78
CA THR A 29 -30.74 14.00 31.41
C THR A 29 -30.18 14.96 30.37
N VAL A 30 -30.31 16.25 30.58
CA VAL A 30 -29.76 17.29 29.68
C VAL A 30 -28.21 17.25 29.70
N ASP A 31 -27.60 17.17 30.89
CA ASP A 31 -26.14 17.03 31.01
C ASP A 31 -25.62 15.80 30.28
N ARG A 32 -26.31 14.65 30.41
CA ARG A 32 -25.97 13.42 29.69
C ARG A 32 -26.13 13.54 28.18
N LEU A 33 -27.10 14.27 27.68
CA LEU A 33 -27.33 14.48 26.25
C LEU A 33 -26.36 15.51 25.65
N MET A 34 -25.92 16.49 26.45
CA MET A 34 -25.00 17.53 26.00
C MET A 34 -23.53 17.15 26.08
N THR A 35 -23.18 16.09 26.84
CA THR A 35 -21.79 15.61 26.90
C THR A 35 -21.44 14.82 25.64
N PRO A 36 -20.49 15.28 24.81
CA PRO A 36 -20.10 14.58 23.60
C PRO A 36 -19.63 13.14 23.87
N LYS A 37 -20.00 12.23 22.98
CA LYS A 37 -19.49 10.87 22.98
C LYS A 37 -18.28 10.77 22.09
N VAL A 38 -17.26 10.08 22.60
CA VAL A 38 -15.99 9.91 21.87
C VAL A 38 -15.52 8.47 21.92
N THR A 39 -14.84 8.07 20.87
CA THR A 39 -14.06 6.83 20.84
C THR A 39 -12.62 7.16 21.15
N LEU A 40 -12.06 6.49 22.16
CA LEU A 40 -10.69 6.69 22.60
C LEU A 40 -9.80 5.53 22.16
N THR A 41 -8.57 5.88 21.79
CA THR A 41 -7.51 4.91 21.50
C THR A 41 -6.23 5.39 22.16
N THR A 42 -5.35 4.47 22.55
CA THR A 42 -4.08 4.82 23.18
C THR A 42 -3.00 5.07 22.14
N ILE A 43 -2.12 6.04 22.42
CA ILE A 43 -0.85 6.22 21.71
C ILE A 43 0.00 4.97 21.91
N LYS A 44 0.62 4.49 20.84
CA LYS A 44 1.48 3.29 20.84
C LYS A 44 2.90 3.67 20.44
N GLU A 45 3.84 2.83 20.82
CA GLU A 45 5.20 2.84 20.32
C GLU A 45 5.34 1.73 19.28
N GLY A 46 6.18 1.94 18.29
CA GLY A 46 6.46 0.91 17.30
C GLY A 46 6.88 1.45 15.94
N PRO A 47 7.10 0.56 14.99
CA PRO A 47 7.42 0.93 13.62
C PRO A 47 6.16 1.20 12.79
N LEU A 48 6.30 2.00 11.74
CA LEU A 48 5.30 2.10 10.69
C LEU A 48 5.60 1.06 9.60
N ASN A 49 4.58 0.34 9.20
CA ASN A 49 4.67 -0.61 8.10
C ASN A 49 4.05 0.00 6.85
N TYR A 50 4.84 0.08 5.78
CA TYR A 50 4.38 0.46 4.46
C TYR A 50 4.23 -0.80 3.62
N SER A 51 3.10 -0.95 2.98
CA SER A 51 2.82 -2.07 2.08
C SER A 51 2.22 -1.54 0.78
N TYR A 52 2.79 -1.96 -0.33
CA TYR A 52 2.25 -1.68 -1.65
C TYR A 52 2.24 -2.93 -2.49
N ASN A 53 1.07 -3.30 -2.97
CA ASN A 53 0.85 -4.49 -3.77
C ASN A 53 0.38 -4.08 -5.15
N THR A 54 1.05 -4.60 -6.18
CA THR A 54 0.69 -4.33 -7.57
C THR A 54 0.93 -5.55 -8.44
N LYS A 55 0.41 -5.47 -9.67
CA LYS A 55 0.66 -6.47 -10.70
C LYS A 55 1.42 -5.81 -11.83
N VAL A 56 2.40 -6.52 -12.35
CA VAL A 56 3.18 -6.10 -13.51
C VAL A 56 3.38 -7.29 -14.45
N THR A 57 3.31 -7.05 -15.74
CA THR A 57 3.61 -8.07 -16.76
C THR A 57 5.08 -7.93 -17.15
N ILE A 58 5.78 -9.05 -17.18
CA ILE A 58 7.17 -9.08 -17.64
C ILE A 58 7.20 -8.74 -19.12
N GLN A 59 7.89 -7.66 -19.44
CA GLN A 59 8.22 -7.29 -20.82
C GLN A 59 9.72 -7.31 -20.95
N GLN A 60 10.24 -8.26 -21.71
CA GLN A 60 11.65 -8.35 -22.03
C GLN A 60 11.83 -8.16 -23.54
N GLU A 61 12.83 -7.41 -23.90
CA GLU A 61 13.29 -7.32 -25.29
C GLU A 61 14.26 -8.47 -25.57
N GLY A 62 14.28 -8.94 -26.81
CA GLY A 62 15.22 -9.96 -27.24
C GLY A 62 16.66 -9.45 -27.12
N ASP A 63 17.51 -10.25 -26.49
CA ASP A 63 18.93 -9.97 -26.33
C ASP A 63 19.81 -10.72 -27.35
N ILE A 64 19.21 -11.67 -28.07
CA ILE A 64 19.82 -12.42 -29.14
C ILE A 64 18.99 -12.22 -30.40
N THR A 65 19.60 -11.78 -31.47
CA THR A 65 18.99 -11.69 -32.80
C THR A 65 19.68 -12.70 -33.71
N ILE A 66 18.88 -13.56 -34.38
CA ILE A 66 19.37 -14.49 -35.37
C ILE A 66 19.05 -13.87 -36.73
N THR A 67 20.07 -13.68 -37.53
CA THR A 67 19.97 -13.13 -38.90
C THR A 67 20.32 -14.19 -39.93
N ALA A 68 19.81 -14.01 -41.13
CA ALA A 68 20.19 -14.84 -42.27
C ALA A 68 21.67 -14.63 -42.60
N SER A 69 22.42 -15.72 -42.75
CA SER A 69 23.83 -15.74 -43.09
C SER A 69 24.11 -15.57 -44.58
N SER A 70 23.12 -15.85 -45.40
CA SER A 70 23.16 -15.74 -46.86
C SER A 70 21.77 -15.51 -47.43
N GLU A 71 21.70 -15.01 -48.65
CA GLU A 71 20.45 -14.94 -49.43
C GLU A 71 19.93 -16.37 -49.73
N GLY A 72 18.63 -16.57 -49.57
CA GLY A 72 18.02 -17.86 -49.86
C GLY A 72 16.52 -17.93 -49.60
N VAL A 73 15.98 -19.12 -49.68
CA VAL A 73 14.57 -19.43 -49.36
C VAL A 73 14.55 -20.22 -48.03
N ILE A 74 13.66 -19.90 -47.16
CA ILE A 74 13.43 -20.67 -45.92
C ILE A 74 12.75 -21.97 -46.27
N GLU A 75 13.43 -23.10 -46.03
CA GLU A 75 12.87 -24.42 -46.27
C GLU A 75 11.97 -24.87 -45.12
N ASN A 76 12.47 -24.73 -43.90
CA ASN A 76 11.72 -25.17 -42.69
C ASN A 76 12.06 -24.31 -41.48
N VAL A 77 11.03 -23.81 -40.81
CA VAL A 77 11.10 -23.22 -39.47
C VAL A 77 10.75 -24.31 -38.49
N ALA A 78 11.72 -24.70 -37.61
CA ALA A 78 11.65 -25.89 -36.75
C ALA A 78 11.13 -25.61 -35.34
N VAL A 79 10.86 -24.36 -35.01
CA VAL A 79 10.51 -23.91 -33.60
C VAL A 79 9.25 -23.07 -33.59
N LEU A 80 8.63 -22.94 -32.44
CA LEU A 80 7.43 -22.14 -32.20
C LEU A 80 7.74 -20.91 -31.32
N PRO A 81 6.93 -19.84 -31.40
CA PRO A 81 7.04 -18.72 -30.47
C PRO A 81 6.89 -19.19 -29.02
N PHE A 82 7.70 -18.60 -28.12
CA PHE A 82 7.77 -18.91 -26.69
C PHE A 82 8.29 -20.33 -26.33
N GLU A 83 8.85 -21.05 -27.30
CA GLU A 83 9.50 -22.33 -27.08
C GLU A 83 10.86 -22.14 -26.42
N HIS A 84 11.20 -23.03 -25.47
CA HIS A 84 12.53 -23.13 -24.88
C HIS A 84 13.43 -23.95 -25.79
N VAL A 85 14.56 -23.38 -26.19
CA VAL A 85 15.57 -24.03 -27.03
C VAL A 85 16.89 -24.09 -26.30
N SER A 86 17.59 -25.22 -26.45
CA SER A 86 18.95 -25.36 -25.96
C SER A 86 19.95 -24.88 -27.00
N LYS A 87 21.14 -24.51 -26.54
CA LYS A 87 22.29 -24.21 -27.42
C LYS A 87 22.48 -25.32 -28.46
N GLY A 88 22.53 -24.93 -29.73
CA GLY A 88 22.70 -25.85 -30.87
C GLY A 88 21.40 -26.41 -31.43
N THR A 89 20.24 -26.11 -30.87
CA THR A 89 18.93 -26.46 -31.47
C THR A 89 18.78 -25.76 -32.80
N VAL A 90 18.41 -26.52 -33.87
CA VAL A 90 18.13 -25.95 -35.17
C VAL A 90 16.86 -25.13 -35.12
N LEU A 91 16.93 -23.87 -35.54
CA LEU A 91 15.82 -22.94 -35.56
C LEU A 91 15.18 -22.90 -36.91
N VAL A 92 16.00 -22.88 -37.95
CA VAL A 92 15.56 -22.78 -39.36
C VAL A 92 16.58 -23.44 -40.29
N THR A 93 16.08 -23.99 -41.38
CA THR A 93 16.90 -24.52 -42.48
C THR A 93 16.62 -23.71 -43.73
N LEU A 94 17.67 -23.28 -44.42
CA LEU A 94 17.61 -22.62 -45.70
C LEU A 94 17.63 -23.65 -46.86
N GLY A 95 17.11 -23.31 -48.02
CA GLY A 95 17.05 -24.18 -49.19
C GLY A 95 18.42 -24.59 -49.76
N ASN A 96 19.50 -23.94 -49.35
CA ASN A 96 20.87 -24.35 -49.65
C ASN A 96 21.39 -25.42 -48.71
N GLY A 97 20.56 -25.90 -47.75
CA GLY A 97 20.91 -26.88 -46.73
C GLY A 97 21.61 -26.32 -45.47
N GLU A 98 21.79 -25.02 -45.39
CA GLU A 98 22.35 -24.36 -44.25
C GLU A 98 21.32 -24.32 -43.09
N ALA A 99 21.74 -24.70 -41.89
CA ALA A 99 20.90 -24.69 -40.66
C ALA A 99 21.41 -23.61 -39.70
N LEU A 100 20.53 -22.69 -39.34
CA LEU A 100 20.81 -21.71 -38.28
C LEU A 100 20.37 -22.30 -36.95
N VAL A 101 21.25 -22.20 -35.92
CA VAL A 101 21.07 -22.82 -34.62
C VAL A 101 21.05 -21.79 -33.50
N ALA A 102 20.44 -22.13 -32.40
CA ALA A 102 20.47 -21.31 -31.18
C ALA A 102 21.90 -21.23 -30.61
N PRO A 103 22.47 -20.02 -30.41
CA PRO A 103 23.83 -19.83 -29.89
C PRO A 103 23.96 -20.09 -28.40
N ALA A 104 22.84 -20.06 -27.67
CA ALA A 104 22.75 -20.28 -26.23
C ALA A 104 21.39 -20.91 -25.87
N ASP A 105 21.23 -21.33 -24.61
CA ASP A 105 19.93 -21.70 -24.08
C ASP A 105 19.04 -20.45 -24.02
N ALA A 106 17.90 -20.48 -24.69
CA ALA A 106 17.08 -19.29 -24.90
C ALA A 106 15.59 -19.63 -25.02
N ILE A 107 14.76 -18.59 -25.03
CA ILE A 107 13.33 -18.65 -25.35
C ILE A 107 13.12 -17.87 -26.64
N ILE A 108 12.40 -18.46 -27.58
CA ILE A 108 11.99 -17.78 -28.82
C ILE A 108 10.97 -16.68 -28.50
N LEU A 109 11.35 -15.42 -28.62
CA LEU A 109 10.45 -14.30 -28.35
C LEU A 109 9.56 -14.02 -29.57
N ALA A 110 10.17 -13.92 -30.73
CA ALA A 110 9.48 -13.66 -32.01
C ALA A 110 10.14 -14.40 -33.17
N ILE A 111 9.33 -14.80 -34.13
CA ILE A 111 9.73 -15.39 -35.41
C ILE A 111 9.32 -14.40 -36.49
N HIS A 112 10.27 -13.89 -37.27
CA HIS A 112 10.08 -12.87 -38.27
C HIS A 112 10.07 -13.44 -39.71
N THR A 113 10.08 -14.76 -39.83
CA THR A 113 10.10 -15.47 -41.10
C THR A 113 9.13 -16.64 -41.10
N GLU A 114 8.84 -17.20 -42.26
CA GLU A 114 7.97 -18.36 -42.46
C GLU A 114 8.48 -19.24 -43.58
N ASN A 115 8.01 -20.49 -43.63
CA ASN A 115 8.41 -21.45 -44.65
C ASN A 115 8.09 -20.92 -46.04
N GLY A 116 9.05 -20.96 -46.95
CA GLY A 116 8.93 -20.45 -48.32
C GLY A 116 9.26 -18.98 -48.50
N SER A 117 9.57 -18.23 -47.43
CA SER A 117 9.99 -16.82 -47.49
C SER A 117 11.35 -16.68 -48.17
N HIS A 118 11.51 -15.68 -49.01
CA HIS A 118 12.82 -15.22 -49.47
C HIS A 118 13.43 -14.29 -48.45
N VAL A 119 14.70 -14.52 -48.09
CA VAL A 119 15.46 -13.70 -47.19
C VAL A 119 16.78 -13.27 -47.78
N GLN A 120 17.25 -12.10 -47.39
CA GLN A 120 18.56 -11.55 -47.75
C GLN A 120 19.54 -11.72 -46.63
N GLU A 121 20.84 -11.71 -46.89
CA GLU A 121 21.87 -11.71 -45.88
C GLU A 121 21.68 -10.51 -44.93
N GLY A 122 21.65 -10.80 -43.62
CA GLY A 122 21.41 -9.83 -42.55
C GLY A 122 19.95 -9.63 -42.17
N ASP A 123 18.97 -10.21 -42.86
CA ASP A 123 17.57 -10.14 -42.46
C ASP A 123 17.37 -10.81 -41.09
N VAL A 124 16.62 -10.16 -40.24
CA VAL A 124 16.30 -10.67 -38.89
C VAL A 124 15.26 -11.79 -39.01
N LEU A 125 15.60 -12.99 -38.60
CA LEU A 125 14.75 -14.17 -38.64
C LEU A 125 14.11 -14.50 -37.28
N PHE A 126 14.87 -14.36 -36.21
CA PHE A 126 14.38 -14.65 -34.86
C PHE A 126 14.88 -13.60 -33.85
N SER A 127 14.06 -13.34 -32.85
CA SER A 127 14.42 -12.65 -31.63
C SER A 127 14.30 -13.61 -30.46
N LEU A 128 15.38 -13.80 -29.69
CA LEU A 128 15.44 -14.72 -28.57
C LEU A 128 15.82 -13.97 -27.29
N ILE A 129 15.47 -14.56 -26.17
CA ILE A 129 15.88 -14.11 -24.84
C ILE A 129 16.70 -15.21 -24.20
N THR A 130 17.89 -14.89 -23.70
CA THR A 130 18.73 -15.84 -22.95
C THR A 130 17.97 -16.38 -21.74
N SER A 131 17.92 -17.72 -21.61
CA SER A 131 17.31 -18.36 -20.44
C SER A 131 18.08 -18.02 -19.17
N GLY A 132 17.34 -17.82 -18.07
CA GLY A 132 17.96 -17.54 -16.76
C GLY A 132 18.48 -16.13 -16.58
N ARG A 133 18.27 -15.24 -17.56
CA ARG A 133 18.62 -13.81 -17.43
C ARG A 133 17.78 -13.15 -16.35
N ASP A 134 18.40 -12.33 -15.53
CA ASP A 134 17.72 -11.46 -14.56
C ASP A 134 16.71 -10.55 -15.26
N ILE A 135 15.60 -10.33 -14.57
CA ILE A 135 14.46 -9.58 -15.09
C ILE A 135 14.38 -8.24 -14.38
N THR A 136 14.25 -7.17 -15.12
CA THR A 136 13.90 -5.87 -14.58
C THR A 136 12.45 -5.56 -14.88
N VAL A 137 11.67 -5.24 -13.86
CA VAL A 137 10.29 -4.78 -14.00
C VAL A 137 10.14 -3.38 -13.46
N SER A 138 9.31 -2.58 -14.15
CA SER A 138 9.01 -1.21 -13.75
C SER A 138 7.60 -1.13 -13.20
N ILE A 139 7.46 -0.52 -12.02
CA ILE A 139 6.16 -0.23 -11.40
C ILE A 139 6.05 1.26 -11.11
N THR A 140 4.83 1.77 -11.10
CA THR A 140 4.55 3.17 -10.80
C THR A 140 3.76 3.26 -9.50
N LEU A 141 4.22 4.12 -8.58
CA LEU A 141 3.59 4.38 -7.30
C LEU A 141 3.24 5.86 -7.17
N PRO A 142 2.11 6.21 -6.54
CA PRO A 142 1.82 7.59 -6.16
C PRO A 142 2.95 8.18 -5.31
N GLN A 143 3.25 9.47 -5.47
CA GLN A 143 4.32 10.16 -4.76
C GLN A 143 4.26 9.95 -3.24
N ALA A 144 3.06 10.04 -2.66
CA ALA A 144 2.83 9.82 -1.23
C ALA A 144 3.25 8.43 -0.73
N LYS A 145 3.28 7.41 -1.60
CA LYS A 145 3.71 6.04 -1.27
C LYS A 145 5.14 5.76 -1.73
N GLY A 146 5.54 6.32 -2.87
CA GLY A 146 6.88 6.09 -3.45
C GLY A 146 8.02 6.68 -2.62
N ALA A 147 7.78 7.80 -1.94
CA ALA A 147 8.76 8.49 -1.10
C ALA A 147 9.30 7.65 0.08
N PHE A 148 8.59 6.59 0.48
CA PHE A 148 9.00 5.73 1.59
C PHE A 148 9.99 4.63 1.19
N TYR A 149 10.08 4.31 -0.10
CA TYR A 149 10.97 3.27 -0.58
C TYR A 149 12.33 3.84 -0.95
N THR A 150 13.36 3.00 -0.86
CA THR A 150 14.75 3.35 -1.17
C THR A 150 15.36 2.26 -2.05
N VAL A 151 16.39 2.64 -2.81
CA VAL A 151 17.20 1.68 -3.55
C VAL A 151 17.79 0.67 -2.55
N GLY A 152 17.67 -0.61 -2.86
CA GLY A 152 18.06 -1.71 -1.98
C GLY A 152 16.89 -2.38 -1.25
N ASP A 153 15.71 -1.76 -1.19
CA ASP A 153 14.53 -2.38 -0.58
C ASP A 153 14.13 -3.67 -1.32
N GLN A 154 13.68 -4.67 -0.56
CA GLN A 154 13.29 -5.95 -1.12
C GLN A 154 11.81 -6.00 -1.49
N ALA A 155 11.52 -6.62 -2.62
CA ALA A 155 10.17 -6.93 -3.09
C ALA A 155 9.95 -8.44 -3.06
N LYS A 156 8.81 -8.87 -2.55
CA LYS A 156 8.35 -10.25 -2.69
C LYS A 156 7.61 -10.39 -4.01
N ILE A 157 8.02 -11.36 -4.81
CA ILE A 157 7.50 -11.59 -6.14
C ILE A 157 6.73 -12.91 -6.15
N LYS A 158 5.55 -12.93 -6.74
CA LYS A 158 4.76 -14.13 -6.95
C LYS A 158 4.21 -14.16 -8.36
N ALA A 159 4.32 -15.29 -9.04
CA ALA A 159 3.64 -15.56 -10.30
C ALA A 159 2.74 -16.80 -10.16
N ILE A 160 1.60 -16.77 -10.82
CA ILE A 160 0.66 -17.90 -10.86
C ILE A 160 0.78 -18.52 -12.25
N LYS A 161 1.32 -19.75 -12.32
CA LYS A 161 1.44 -20.54 -13.56
C LYS A 161 0.56 -21.79 -13.46
N GLY A 162 -0.62 -21.71 -14.08
CA GLY A 162 -1.63 -22.76 -13.93
C GLY A 162 -2.02 -22.96 -12.47
N ASN A 163 -1.73 -24.13 -11.91
CA ASN A 163 -2.03 -24.47 -10.50
C ASN A 163 -0.83 -24.27 -9.55
N ARG A 164 0.27 -23.67 -10.00
CA ARG A 164 1.48 -23.47 -9.19
C ARG A 164 1.70 -21.99 -8.91
N ILE A 165 2.09 -21.69 -7.67
CA ILE A 165 2.58 -20.37 -7.28
C ILE A 165 4.10 -20.45 -7.25
N ILE A 166 4.74 -19.64 -8.08
CA ILE A 166 6.18 -19.44 -8.09
C ILE A 166 6.47 -18.18 -7.30
N SER A 167 7.35 -18.30 -6.32
CA SER A 167 7.74 -17.18 -5.47
C SER A 167 9.21 -16.86 -5.68
N GLY A 168 9.53 -15.57 -5.64
CA GLY A 168 10.89 -15.05 -5.72
C GLY A 168 11.03 -13.77 -4.91
N THR A 169 12.23 -13.23 -4.89
CA THR A 169 12.53 -11.92 -4.31
C THR A 169 13.16 -11.06 -5.38
N GLY A 170 12.79 -9.79 -5.41
CA GLY A 170 13.44 -8.76 -6.21
C GLY A 170 14.03 -7.69 -5.33
N GLN A 171 14.87 -6.84 -5.88
CA GLN A 171 15.46 -5.69 -5.21
C GLN A 171 15.19 -4.43 -6.01
N VAL A 172 14.79 -3.36 -5.34
CA VAL A 172 14.64 -2.03 -5.94
C VAL A 172 16.03 -1.51 -6.32
N ILE A 173 16.25 -1.26 -7.60
CA ILE A 173 17.53 -0.79 -8.15
C ILE A 173 17.49 0.68 -8.56
N SER A 174 16.29 1.22 -8.84
CA SER A 174 16.11 2.60 -9.28
C SER A 174 14.78 3.14 -8.76
N ILE A 175 14.77 4.42 -8.39
CA ILE A 175 13.57 5.17 -8.01
C ILE A 175 13.68 6.55 -8.65
N VAL A 176 12.78 6.85 -9.57
CA VAL A 176 12.81 8.13 -10.33
C VAL A 176 11.41 8.75 -10.29
N PRO A 177 11.28 10.06 -10.06
CA PRO A 177 10.00 10.72 -10.24
C PRO A 177 9.57 10.62 -11.71
N THR A 178 8.27 10.50 -11.96
CA THR A 178 7.71 10.59 -13.33
C THR A 178 7.70 12.04 -13.79
N ASP A 179 7.57 12.26 -15.10
CA ASP A 179 7.61 13.60 -15.72
C ASP A 179 6.52 14.54 -15.17
N ASP A 180 5.41 14.00 -14.69
CA ASP A 180 4.31 14.73 -14.05
C ASP A 180 4.55 15.06 -12.56
N PHE A 181 5.64 14.53 -11.98
CA PHE A 181 5.99 14.62 -10.55
C PHE A 181 4.88 14.13 -9.58
N LEU A 182 3.84 13.46 -10.09
CA LEU A 182 2.76 12.92 -9.26
C LEU A 182 3.03 11.49 -8.80
N ASN A 183 3.98 10.83 -9.45
CA ASN A 183 4.30 9.43 -9.21
C ASN A 183 5.82 9.22 -9.16
N TYR A 184 6.20 8.07 -8.59
CA TYR A 184 7.55 7.52 -8.71
C TYR A 184 7.51 6.26 -9.56
N ARG A 185 8.51 6.12 -10.45
CA ARG A 185 8.79 4.88 -11.16
C ARG A 185 9.88 4.14 -10.41
N LEU A 186 9.59 2.92 -10.00
CA LEU A 186 10.55 2.02 -9.35
C LEU A 186 10.92 0.91 -10.32
N GLU A 187 12.21 0.64 -10.44
CA GLU A 187 12.72 -0.52 -11.17
C GLU A 187 13.17 -1.59 -10.18
N ILE A 188 12.71 -2.80 -10.39
CA ILE A 188 12.96 -3.95 -9.52
C ILE A 188 13.68 -5.00 -10.32
N LEU A 189 14.90 -5.34 -9.91
CA LEU A 189 15.68 -6.44 -10.43
C LEU A 189 15.25 -7.75 -9.76
N ILE A 190 14.91 -8.74 -10.55
CA ILE A 190 14.47 -10.06 -10.10
C ILE A 190 15.47 -11.08 -10.61
N PRO A 191 16.28 -11.70 -9.75
CA PRO A 191 17.15 -12.79 -10.12
C PRO A 191 16.37 -13.97 -10.69
N ASN A 192 16.72 -14.43 -11.88
CA ASN A 192 15.98 -15.48 -12.62
C ASN A 192 16.85 -16.63 -13.11
N SER A 193 17.95 -16.91 -12.42
CA SER A 193 18.91 -17.97 -12.79
C SER A 193 18.28 -19.35 -13.03
N ASN A 194 17.13 -19.62 -12.40
CA ASN A 194 16.38 -20.86 -12.56
C ASN A 194 15.29 -20.78 -13.66
N SER A 195 15.24 -19.70 -14.45
CA SER A 195 14.23 -19.48 -15.50
C SER A 195 12.78 -19.64 -15.01
N ASN A 196 12.52 -19.30 -13.76
CA ASN A 196 11.21 -19.44 -13.13
C ASN A 196 10.18 -18.47 -13.71
N PHE A 197 10.65 -17.33 -14.19
CA PHE A 197 9.84 -16.23 -14.74
C PHE A 197 10.19 -16.04 -16.23
N ALA A 198 9.19 -15.78 -17.04
CA ALA A 198 9.32 -15.62 -18.49
C ALA A 198 8.59 -14.36 -18.98
N HIS A 199 8.92 -13.93 -20.21
CA HIS A 199 8.20 -12.88 -20.91
C HIS A 199 6.69 -13.22 -20.97
N GLY A 200 5.85 -12.23 -20.68
CA GLY A 200 4.40 -12.37 -20.64
C GLY A 200 3.83 -12.85 -19.28
N ASP A 201 4.65 -13.33 -18.35
CA ASP A 201 4.17 -13.69 -17.02
C ASP A 201 3.67 -12.45 -16.26
N VAL A 202 2.55 -12.62 -15.54
CA VAL A 202 2.02 -11.58 -14.66
C VAL A 202 2.57 -11.82 -13.25
N LEU A 203 3.34 -10.87 -12.78
CA LEU A 203 3.91 -10.87 -11.44
C LEU A 203 3.04 -10.08 -10.47
N HIS A 204 2.80 -10.65 -9.30
CA HIS A 204 2.33 -9.92 -8.12
C HIS A 204 3.57 -9.45 -7.35
N VAL A 205 3.71 -8.16 -7.24
CA VAL A 205 4.83 -7.51 -6.56
C VAL A 205 4.33 -6.95 -5.23
N ASP A 206 4.89 -7.45 -4.14
CA ASP A 206 4.61 -7.02 -2.77
C ASP A 206 5.83 -6.27 -2.23
N LEU A 207 5.75 -4.96 -2.17
CA LEU A 207 6.74 -4.11 -1.50
C LEU A 207 6.32 -3.90 -0.05
N ASN A 208 7.15 -4.34 0.89
CA ASN A 208 6.92 -4.16 2.31
C ASN A 208 8.15 -3.51 2.93
N LYS A 209 7.93 -2.38 3.59
CA LYS A 209 8.97 -1.66 4.32
C LYS A 209 8.51 -1.38 5.74
N THR A 210 9.38 -1.65 6.69
CA THR A 210 9.19 -1.35 8.10
C THR A 210 10.18 -0.28 8.48
N THR A 211 9.72 0.81 9.09
CA THR A 211 10.58 1.89 9.59
C THR A 211 11.26 1.51 10.89
N GLU A 212 12.11 2.39 11.40
CA GLU A 212 12.53 2.38 12.80
C GLU A 212 11.34 2.61 13.73
N ASN A 213 11.53 2.29 15.02
CA ASN A 213 10.50 2.48 16.02
C ASN A 213 10.32 3.97 16.33
N PHE A 214 9.08 4.42 16.30
CA PHE A 214 8.66 5.74 16.78
C PHE A 214 8.11 5.65 18.19
N SER A 215 8.40 6.67 19.00
CA SER A 215 7.91 6.77 20.39
C SER A 215 6.42 7.08 20.47
N CYS A 216 5.87 7.71 19.43
CA CYS A 216 4.46 8.13 19.40
C CYS A 216 3.83 7.85 18.06
N LEU A 217 3.03 6.80 18.01
CA LEU A 217 2.15 6.47 16.89
C LEU A 217 0.71 6.77 17.28
N VAL A 218 0.05 7.62 16.52
CA VAL A 218 -1.36 7.95 16.68
C VAL A 218 -2.16 7.41 15.50
N PRO A 219 -3.40 6.93 15.70
CA PRO A 219 -4.27 6.57 14.60
C PRO A 219 -4.47 7.77 13.67
N ARG A 220 -4.43 7.57 12.36
CA ARG A 220 -4.64 8.65 11.40
C ARG A 220 -6.02 9.31 11.56
N SER A 221 -7.02 8.54 12.01
CA SER A 221 -8.37 9.05 12.31
C SER A 221 -8.42 10.06 13.46
N ALA A 222 -7.39 10.10 14.31
CA ALA A 222 -7.29 11.07 15.40
C ALA A 222 -6.72 12.44 14.96
N LEU A 223 -6.17 12.52 13.74
CA LEU A 223 -5.53 13.72 13.21
C LEU A 223 -6.54 14.58 12.44
N ILE A 224 -6.65 15.83 12.83
CA ILE A 224 -7.49 16.83 12.17
C ILE A 224 -6.55 17.80 11.43
N PRO A 225 -6.68 17.94 10.10
CA PRO A 225 -5.78 18.78 9.31
C PRO A 225 -5.90 20.26 9.72
N THR A 226 -4.77 20.96 9.68
CA THR A 226 -4.70 22.41 9.81
C THR A 226 -4.50 23.06 8.44
N THR A 227 -4.41 24.39 8.39
CA THR A 227 -4.05 25.12 7.18
C THR A 227 -2.55 25.06 6.86
N GLU A 228 -1.72 24.61 7.79
CA GLU A 228 -0.27 24.47 7.63
C GLU A 228 0.06 23.03 7.28
N GLU A 229 0.89 22.85 6.24
CA GLU A 229 1.30 21.53 5.78
C GLU A 229 2.14 20.79 6.85
N GLY A 230 1.85 19.51 7.06
CA GLY A 230 2.53 18.68 8.06
C GLY A 230 2.08 18.90 9.50
N ARG A 231 1.20 19.88 9.76
CA ARG A 231 0.63 20.15 11.09
C ARG A 231 -0.81 19.72 11.19
N TYR A 232 -1.14 19.14 12.34
CA TYR A 232 -2.46 18.61 12.64
C TYR A 232 -2.87 19.01 14.06
N TYR A 233 -4.18 19.01 14.30
CA TYR A 233 -4.72 18.96 15.64
C TYR A 233 -5.02 17.54 16.01
N LEU A 234 -4.82 17.20 17.30
CA LEU A 234 -5.41 16.02 17.90
C LEU A 234 -5.96 16.39 19.28
N TYR A 235 -6.86 15.57 19.79
CA TYR A 235 -7.39 15.70 21.12
C TYR A 235 -6.81 14.57 22.00
N THR A 236 -6.05 14.96 23.03
CA THR A 236 -5.63 14.04 24.10
C THR A 236 -6.73 13.98 25.15
N ALA A 237 -6.94 12.82 25.75
CA ALA A 237 -7.95 12.63 26.77
C ALA A 237 -7.32 12.15 28.10
N THR A 238 -7.69 12.82 29.17
CA THR A 238 -7.26 12.48 30.54
C THR A 238 -8.49 12.06 31.35
N PRO A 239 -8.47 10.89 32.01
CA PRO A 239 -9.58 10.47 32.85
C PRO A 239 -9.77 11.44 34.02
N LYS A 240 -11.00 11.79 34.34
CA LYS A 240 -11.34 12.54 35.55
C LYS A 240 -11.39 11.63 36.76
N GLU A 241 -10.89 12.12 37.86
CA GLU A 241 -11.03 11.42 39.16
C GLU A 241 -12.51 11.27 39.50
N ASP A 242 -12.89 10.08 39.98
CA ASP A 242 -14.24 9.70 40.43
C ASP A 242 -15.38 9.80 39.39
N SER A 243 -15.08 9.85 38.11
CA SER A 243 -16.11 9.83 37.08
C SER A 243 -15.74 8.94 35.89
N ALA A 244 -16.75 8.47 35.12
CA ALA A 244 -16.52 7.76 33.87
C ALA A 244 -16.29 8.74 32.67
N GLU A 245 -15.94 9.98 32.97
CA GLU A 245 -15.74 11.05 32.00
C GLU A 245 -14.25 11.30 31.77
N TYR A 246 -13.95 11.87 30.63
CA TYR A 246 -12.61 12.31 30.25
C TYR A 246 -12.63 13.81 29.97
N GLU A 247 -11.53 14.46 30.27
CA GLU A 247 -11.27 15.81 29.88
C GLU A 247 -10.35 15.80 28.66
N VAL A 248 -10.79 16.38 27.53
CA VAL A 248 -10.01 16.44 26.31
C VAL A 248 -9.37 17.79 26.11
N TYR A 249 -8.14 17.76 25.60
CA TYR A 249 -7.35 18.95 25.29
C TYR A 249 -6.92 18.91 23.83
N ARG A 250 -7.14 20.02 23.12
CA ARG A 250 -6.67 20.18 21.74
C ARG A 250 -5.18 20.46 21.72
N CYS A 251 -4.42 19.61 21.07
CA CYS A 251 -2.98 19.72 20.91
C CYS A 251 -2.59 19.86 19.45
N VAL A 252 -1.61 20.71 19.17
CA VAL A 252 -0.99 20.81 17.82
C VAL A 252 0.16 19.81 17.75
N VAL A 253 0.22 19.06 16.67
CA VAL A 253 1.26 18.04 16.44
C VAL A 253 1.84 18.17 15.05
N ASP A 254 3.14 17.88 14.94
CA ASP A 254 3.86 17.79 13.68
C ASP A 254 3.99 16.31 13.31
N VAL A 255 3.50 15.94 12.13
CA VAL A 255 3.61 14.59 11.60
C VAL A 255 4.96 14.43 10.93
N ILE A 256 5.71 13.38 11.31
CA ILE A 256 7.01 13.03 10.71
C ILE A 256 6.78 12.20 9.45
N CYS A 257 5.96 11.16 9.59
CA CYS A 257 5.56 10.28 8.49
C CYS A 257 4.27 9.54 8.88
N GLU A 258 3.53 9.07 7.90
CA GLU A 258 2.26 8.38 8.11
C GLU A 258 2.07 7.23 7.11
N ASN A 259 1.25 6.26 7.49
CA ASN A 259 0.73 5.25 6.59
C ASN A 259 -0.81 5.31 6.56
N ASP A 260 -1.46 4.31 5.96
CA ASP A 260 -2.92 4.31 5.83
C ASP A 260 -3.66 4.24 7.19
N LEU A 261 -3.00 3.78 8.27
CA LEU A 261 -3.60 3.54 9.58
C LEU A 261 -3.08 4.44 10.71
N TYR A 262 -1.79 4.75 10.70
CA TYR A 262 -1.09 5.47 11.77
C TYR A 262 -0.20 6.56 11.24
N ALA A 263 0.02 7.56 12.09
CA ALA A 263 1.02 8.60 11.87
C ALA A 263 2.00 8.66 13.04
N ALA A 264 3.27 8.85 12.73
CA ALA A 264 4.30 9.14 13.70
C ALA A 264 4.37 10.65 13.93
N ILE A 265 4.26 11.08 15.17
CA ILE A 265 4.31 12.49 15.56
C ILE A 265 5.61 12.82 16.28
N ARG A 266 6.05 14.07 16.13
CA ARG A 266 7.29 14.57 16.75
C ARG A 266 7.17 14.73 18.26
N GLN A 267 5.99 15.14 18.73
CA GLN A 267 5.72 15.38 20.15
C GLN A 267 5.63 14.05 20.89
N ASN A 268 6.20 14.02 22.10
CA ASN A 268 6.17 12.82 22.94
C ASN A 268 5.13 12.98 24.06
N TYR A 269 4.00 12.31 23.92
CA TYR A 269 2.93 12.26 24.92
C TYR A 269 3.00 11.03 25.83
N GLY A 270 3.98 10.16 25.61
CA GLY A 270 4.09 8.88 26.31
C GLY A 270 3.14 7.80 25.78
N SER A 271 3.61 6.57 25.84
CA SER A 271 2.82 5.39 25.50
C SER A 271 1.64 5.25 26.48
N GLY A 272 0.46 4.92 25.96
CA GLY A 272 -0.74 4.76 26.77
C GLY A 272 -1.60 6.02 26.96
N THR A 273 -1.15 7.19 26.50
CA THR A 273 -1.99 8.40 26.49
C THR A 273 -3.20 8.18 25.58
N TYR A 274 -4.39 8.52 26.04
CA TYR A 274 -5.61 8.42 25.24
C TYR A 274 -5.71 9.56 24.24
N VAL A 275 -6.14 9.23 23.03
CA VAL A 275 -6.47 10.19 21.95
C VAL A 275 -7.85 9.91 21.42
N VAL A 276 -8.56 10.96 21.02
CA VAL A 276 -9.89 10.87 20.42
C VAL A 276 -9.76 10.51 18.95
N THR A 277 -10.40 9.44 18.53
CA THR A 277 -10.42 8.98 17.13
C THR A 277 -11.72 9.29 16.40
N SER A 278 -12.82 9.45 17.17
CA SER A 278 -14.14 9.79 16.63
C SER A 278 -14.93 10.56 17.69
N THR A 279 -15.82 11.43 17.25
CA THR A 279 -16.72 12.20 18.11
C THR A 279 -18.06 12.43 17.39
N ASP A 280 -19.14 12.44 18.15
CA ASP A 280 -20.50 12.74 17.67
C ASP A 280 -20.80 14.25 17.59
N GLN A 281 -19.98 15.08 18.25
CA GLN A 281 -20.14 16.53 18.30
C GLN A 281 -18.78 17.23 18.17
N ALA A 282 -18.80 18.51 17.78
CA ALA A 282 -17.58 19.31 17.72
C ALA A 282 -17.00 19.53 19.13
N LEU A 283 -15.69 19.28 19.26
CA LEU A 283 -14.96 19.46 20.52
C LEU A 283 -14.32 20.85 20.56
N GLY A 284 -14.40 21.52 21.71
CA GLY A 284 -13.68 22.77 21.99
C GLY A 284 -12.22 22.53 22.37
N GLU A 285 -11.53 23.60 22.76
CA GLU A 285 -10.12 23.52 23.23
C GLU A 285 -9.97 22.69 24.51
N ARG A 286 -10.99 22.74 25.35
CA ARG A 286 -11.11 21.96 26.58
C ARG A 286 -12.58 21.55 26.75
N THR A 287 -12.87 20.28 26.72
CA THR A 287 -14.25 19.76 26.76
C THR A 287 -14.30 18.49 27.60
N THR A 288 -15.34 18.33 28.39
CA THR A 288 -15.64 17.07 29.06
C THR A 288 -16.36 16.16 28.10
N VAL A 289 -15.93 14.90 27.98
CA VAL A 289 -16.48 13.91 27.07
C VAL A 289 -16.72 12.58 27.82
N ARG A 290 -17.53 11.72 27.22
CA ARG A 290 -17.74 10.35 27.69
C ARG A 290 -17.40 9.36 26.59
N THR A 291 -16.98 8.17 26.98
CA THR A 291 -16.80 7.06 26.02
C THR A 291 -18.14 6.47 25.63
N GLU A 292 -18.21 5.92 24.41
CA GLU A 292 -19.37 5.16 23.98
C GLU A 292 -19.64 3.94 24.86
#